data_168ef9cabddbf3cb02cd8b649da2d932
#
_entry.id   168ef9cabddbf3cb02cd8b649da2d932
#
_cell.length_a   1.000
_cell.length_b   1.000
_cell.length_c   1.000
_cell.angle_alpha   90.00
_cell.angle_beta   90.00
_cell.angle_gamma   90.00
#
_symmetry.space_group_name_H-M   'P 1'
#
loop_
_entity.id
_entity.type
_entity.pdbx_description
1 polymer ?
#
loop_
_entity_poly.entity_id
_entity_poly.type
_entity_poly.pdbx_seq_one_letter_code
_entity_poly.pdbx_strand_id
1 'polypeptide(L)'
;MKDQLCRALVCQDRVRLYIVRTTDMVQEARDRFDLHPCACAALGRTLSVGSIMGSMLKSDEEMLTITINGHGPIGSIIVDAYHDGTVRGFCSNPHVEDVFLDKGKLNVGAVVGKDGTLTVTKDLNMEENFS
;
A
#
# COMPACT_ATOMS: atom_id res chain seq x y z
N MET A 1 3.60 20.32 -2.46
CA MET A 1 4.80 19.60 -1.98
C MET A 1 4.92 18.29 -2.72
N LYS A 2 6.09 17.99 -3.21
CA LYS A 2 6.33 16.72 -3.92
C LYS A 2 6.39 15.55 -2.96
N ASP A 3 5.94 14.39 -3.42
CA ASP A 3 6.14 13.15 -2.71
C ASP A 3 7.63 12.84 -2.60
N GLN A 4 8.02 12.31 -1.46
CA GLN A 4 9.42 12.00 -1.15
C GLN A 4 9.51 10.74 -0.33
N LEU A 5 10.58 9.99 -0.55
CA LEU A 5 10.96 8.87 0.29
C LEU A 5 12.33 9.14 0.88
N CYS A 6 12.43 9.06 2.19
CA CYS A 6 13.69 9.24 2.92
C CYS A 6 14.06 7.97 3.65
N ARG A 7 15.36 7.65 3.63
CA ARG A 7 15.94 6.54 4.38
C ARG A 7 17.01 7.07 5.32
N ALA A 8 17.09 6.46 6.49
CA ALA A 8 18.14 6.80 7.45
C ALA A 8 18.60 5.54 8.18
N LEU A 9 19.87 5.53 8.56
CA LEU A 9 20.42 4.57 9.50
C LEU A 9 20.55 5.24 10.85
N VAL A 10 20.02 4.61 11.89
CA VAL A 10 20.01 5.15 13.24
C VAL A 10 20.50 4.08 14.22
N CYS A 11 20.74 4.47 15.48
CA CYS A 11 21.19 3.53 16.52
C CYS A 11 22.46 2.77 16.11
N GLN A 12 23.50 3.49 15.64
CA GLN A 12 24.78 2.91 15.19
C GLN A 12 24.60 1.90 14.06
N ASP A 13 23.80 2.27 13.07
CA ASP A 13 23.49 1.48 11.88
C ASP A 13 22.73 0.18 12.16
N ARG A 14 22.17 0.03 13.36
CA ARG A 14 21.38 -1.15 13.72
C ARG A 14 19.92 -1.07 13.30
N VAL A 15 19.42 0.14 13.03
CA VAL A 15 18.01 0.38 12.67
C VAL A 15 17.97 1.16 11.38
N ARG A 16 17.16 0.68 10.43
CA ARG A 16 16.84 1.43 9.22
C ARG A 16 15.49 2.11 9.41
N LEU A 17 15.45 3.39 9.10
CA LEU A 17 14.23 4.18 9.18
C LEU A 17 13.82 4.61 7.77
N TYR A 18 12.55 4.41 7.45
CA TYR A 18 11.97 4.84 6.18
C TYR A 18 10.80 5.77 6.47
N ILE A 19 10.81 6.93 5.83
CA ILE A 19 9.71 7.89 5.92
C ILE A 19 9.30 8.25 4.51
N VAL A 20 8.00 8.19 4.23
CA VAL A 20 7.46 8.49 2.92
C VAL A 20 6.36 9.55 3.02
N ARG A 21 6.37 10.48 2.08
CA ARG A 21 5.27 11.41 1.84
C ARG A 21 4.60 10.99 0.56
N THR A 22 3.30 10.71 0.62
CA THR A 22 2.53 10.13 -0.49
C THR A 22 1.26 10.92 -0.80
N THR A 23 1.21 12.18 -0.42
CA THR A 23 0.01 13.01 -0.59
C THR A 23 -0.45 13.07 -2.04
N ASP A 24 0.46 13.33 -2.97
CA ASP A 24 0.12 13.45 -4.39
C ASP A 24 -0.26 12.10 -4.99
N MET A 25 0.46 11.05 -4.63
CA MET A 25 0.18 9.68 -5.07
C MET A 25 -1.22 9.23 -4.64
N VAL A 26 -1.57 9.45 -3.38
CA VAL A 26 -2.87 9.06 -2.85
C VAL A 26 -3.98 9.93 -3.43
N GLN A 27 -3.72 11.23 -3.63
CA GLN A 27 -4.68 12.11 -4.27
C GLN A 27 -4.98 11.68 -5.69
N GLU A 28 -3.97 11.27 -6.45
CA GLU A 28 -4.16 10.75 -7.81
C GLU A 28 -5.01 9.49 -7.80
N ALA A 29 -4.75 8.57 -6.88
CA ALA A 29 -5.55 7.34 -6.75
C ALA A 29 -7.01 7.67 -6.39
N ARG A 30 -7.21 8.60 -5.46
CA ARG A 30 -8.53 9.06 -5.07
C ARG A 30 -9.31 9.60 -6.26
N ASP A 31 -8.66 10.46 -7.05
CA ASP A 31 -9.31 11.10 -8.20
C ASP A 31 -9.62 10.09 -9.31
N ARG A 32 -8.69 9.17 -9.56
CA ARG A 32 -8.82 8.17 -10.63
C ARG A 32 -9.92 7.16 -10.36
N PHE A 33 -10.05 6.70 -9.12
CA PHE A 33 -11.01 5.66 -8.74
C PHE A 33 -12.24 6.20 -8.02
N ASP A 34 -12.31 7.50 -7.79
CA ASP A 34 -13.37 8.13 -7.00
C ASP A 34 -13.52 7.44 -5.63
N LEU A 35 -12.40 7.32 -4.92
CA LEU A 35 -12.36 6.60 -3.65
C LEU A 35 -13.18 7.30 -2.57
N HIS A 36 -14.08 6.56 -1.92
CA HIS A 36 -14.72 7.04 -0.70
C HIS A 36 -13.69 7.12 0.44
N PRO A 37 -13.98 7.89 1.50
CA PRO A 37 -12.95 8.15 2.54
C PRO A 37 -12.30 6.92 3.15
N CYS A 38 -13.04 5.89 3.55
CA CYS A 38 -12.45 4.67 4.09
C CYS A 38 -11.63 3.92 3.05
N ALA A 39 -12.11 3.83 1.82
CA ALA A 39 -11.37 3.21 0.72
C ALA A 39 -10.06 3.97 0.45
N CYS A 40 -10.13 5.30 0.46
CA CYS A 40 -8.96 6.15 0.27
C CYS A 40 -7.91 5.93 1.36
N ALA A 41 -8.35 5.85 2.61
CA ALA A 41 -7.44 5.58 3.73
C ALA A 41 -6.82 4.18 3.61
N ALA A 42 -7.61 3.17 3.30
CA ALA A 42 -7.14 1.79 3.19
C ALA A 42 -6.16 1.62 2.03
N LEU A 43 -6.55 2.03 0.83
CA LEU A 43 -5.70 1.92 -0.35
C LEU A 43 -4.48 2.83 -0.23
N GLY A 44 -4.66 4.06 0.26
CA GLY A 44 -3.57 5.02 0.41
C GLY A 44 -2.49 4.53 1.36
N ARG A 45 -2.86 3.96 2.48
CA ARG A 45 -1.90 3.36 3.42
C ARG A 45 -1.16 2.18 2.79
N THR A 46 -1.85 1.36 2.04
CA THR A 46 -1.23 0.22 1.34
C THR A 46 -0.27 0.70 0.25
N LEU A 47 -0.64 1.70 -0.52
CA LEU A 47 0.25 2.33 -1.51
C LEU A 47 1.50 2.90 -0.84
N SER A 48 1.36 3.56 0.29
CA SER A 48 2.49 4.15 1.02
C SER A 48 3.47 3.08 1.51
N VAL A 49 2.95 2.01 2.11
CA VAL A 49 3.78 0.87 2.54
C VAL A 49 4.42 0.21 1.32
N GLY A 50 3.68 0.07 0.24
CA GLY A 50 4.19 -0.48 -1.02
C GLY A 50 5.36 0.32 -1.55
N SER A 51 5.27 1.64 -1.54
CA SER A 51 6.36 2.51 -1.97
C SER A 51 7.64 2.28 -1.16
N ILE A 52 7.51 2.18 0.16
CA ILE A 52 8.65 1.87 1.04
C ILE A 52 9.23 0.50 0.71
N MET A 53 8.38 -0.53 0.64
CA MET A 53 8.84 -1.90 0.38
C MET A 53 9.45 -2.04 -1.02
N GLY A 54 8.87 -1.37 -2.01
CA GLY A 54 9.41 -1.34 -3.36
C GLY A 54 10.81 -0.76 -3.39
N SER A 55 11.04 0.32 -2.64
CA SER A 55 12.35 0.97 -2.57
C SER A 55 13.45 0.06 -2.00
N MET A 56 13.07 -1.01 -1.31
CA MET A 56 14.00 -2.00 -0.77
C MET A 56 14.38 -3.09 -1.77
N LEU A 57 13.72 -3.14 -2.94
CA LEU A 57 14.07 -4.09 -4.00
C LEU A 57 15.48 -3.80 -4.52
N LYS A 58 16.19 -4.85 -4.91
CA LYS A 58 17.59 -4.75 -5.28
C LYS A 58 17.83 -4.31 -6.72
N SER A 59 16.84 -4.50 -7.59
CA SER A 59 16.98 -4.13 -9.00
C SER A 59 15.64 -3.63 -9.56
N ASP A 60 15.73 -2.90 -10.68
CA ASP A 60 14.57 -2.37 -11.39
C ASP A 60 13.77 -3.44 -12.14
N GLU A 61 14.31 -4.66 -12.22
CA GLU A 61 13.61 -5.79 -12.81
C GLU A 61 12.72 -6.55 -11.83
N GLU A 62 12.89 -6.28 -10.54
CA GLU A 62 12.09 -6.89 -9.49
C GLU A 62 10.77 -6.12 -9.28
N MET A 63 9.75 -6.83 -8.87
CA MET A 63 8.45 -6.25 -8.52
C MET A 63 7.91 -6.93 -7.28
N LEU A 64 7.19 -6.18 -6.48
CA LEU A 64 6.57 -6.69 -5.26
C LEU A 64 5.08 -6.44 -5.34
N THR A 65 4.28 -7.44 -5.00
CA THR A 65 2.82 -7.32 -4.96
C THR A 65 2.33 -7.56 -3.53
N ILE A 66 1.53 -6.63 -3.04
CA ILE A 66 0.84 -6.74 -1.75
C ILE A 66 -0.63 -7.02 -2.03
N THR A 67 -1.16 -8.08 -1.46
CA THR A 67 -2.58 -8.40 -1.55
C THR A 67 -3.15 -8.50 -0.14
N ILE A 68 -4.19 -7.72 0.13
CA ILE A 68 -4.89 -7.74 1.42
C ILE A 68 -6.34 -8.15 1.15
N ASN A 69 -6.80 -9.17 1.83
CA ASN A 69 -8.21 -9.55 1.81
C ASN A 69 -8.63 -9.89 3.24
N GLY A 70 -9.32 -8.96 3.89
CA GLY A 70 -9.82 -9.12 5.24
C GLY A 70 -11.27 -9.60 5.30
N HIS A 71 -11.84 -9.95 4.15
CA HIS A 71 -13.26 -10.35 4.02
C HIS A 71 -14.24 -9.27 4.46
N GLY A 72 -13.80 -8.00 4.42
CA GLY A 72 -14.65 -6.86 4.66
C GLY A 72 -15.28 -6.32 3.38
N PRO A 73 -16.11 -5.27 3.51
CA PRO A 73 -16.86 -4.70 2.37
C PRO A 73 -16.00 -4.16 1.24
N ILE A 74 -14.78 -3.73 1.51
CA ILE A 74 -13.88 -3.21 0.47
C ILE A 74 -13.40 -4.30 -0.51
N GLY A 75 -13.48 -5.58 -0.10
CA GLY A 75 -12.97 -6.69 -0.87
C GLY A 75 -11.47 -6.82 -0.78
N SER A 76 -10.80 -6.97 -1.91
CA SER A 76 -9.35 -7.08 -1.95
C SER A 76 -8.70 -5.73 -2.24
N ILE A 77 -7.53 -5.53 -1.65
CA ILE A 77 -6.64 -4.41 -1.97
C ILE A 77 -5.38 -5.03 -2.57
N ILE A 78 -5.02 -4.59 -3.77
CA ILE A 78 -3.84 -5.11 -4.47
C ILE A 78 -2.97 -3.94 -4.88
N VAL A 79 -1.69 -4.01 -4.51
CA VAL A 79 -0.69 -2.96 -4.83
C VAL A 79 0.55 -3.62 -5.40
N ASP A 80 0.97 -3.16 -6.57
CA ASP A 80 2.26 -3.49 -7.16
C ASP A 80 3.25 -2.37 -6.86
N ALA A 81 4.45 -2.73 -6.44
CA ALA A 81 5.48 -1.80 -6.06
C ALA A 81 6.78 -2.10 -6.79
N TYR A 82 7.50 -1.04 -7.14
CA TYR A 82 8.69 -1.10 -7.97
C TYR A 82 9.90 -0.51 -7.25
N HIS A 83 11.07 -0.83 -7.77
CA HIS A 83 12.37 -0.46 -7.17
C HIS A 83 12.53 1.06 -6.95
N ASP A 84 11.99 1.87 -7.85
CA ASP A 84 12.10 3.32 -7.75
C ASP A 84 11.08 3.95 -6.79
N GLY A 85 10.31 3.13 -6.08
CA GLY A 85 9.29 3.59 -5.15
C GLY A 85 7.95 3.88 -5.79
N THR A 86 7.83 3.72 -7.13
CA THR A 86 6.54 3.87 -7.77
C THR A 86 5.64 2.69 -7.42
N VAL A 87 4.36 2.98 -7.35
CA VAL A 87 3.34 1.98 -7.01
C VAL A 87 2.12 2.19 -7.89
N ARG A 88 1.37 1.13 -8.03
CA ARG A 88 0.01 1.22 -8.57
C ARG A 88 -0.84 0.16 -7.89
N GLY A 89 -2.08 0.48 -7.68
CA GLY A 89 -2.96 -0.43 -6.97
C GLY A 89 -4.41 -0.04 -7.11
N PHE A 90 -5.26 -0.92 -6.60
CA PHE A 90 -6.69 -0.71 -6.59
C PHE A 90 -7.32 -1.49 -5.45
N CYS A 91 -8.59 -1.19 -5.17
CA CYS A 91 -9.41 -2.01 -4.30
C CYS A 91 -10.67 -2.45 -5.06
N SER A 92 -11.25 -3.56 -4.64
CA SER A 92 -12.40 -4.15 -5.33
C SER A 92 -13.63 -3.23 -5.28
N ASN A 93 -13.84 -2.55 -4.16
CA ASN A 93 -14.97 -1.64 -3.98
C ASN A 93 -14.50 -0.25 -3.56
N PRO A 94 -14.19 0.64 -4.53
CA PRO A 94 -13.77 2.01 -4.21
C PRO A 94 -14.85 2.85 -3.57
N HIS A 95 -16.12 2.49 -3.74
CA HIS A 95 -17.28 3.21 -3.22
C HIS A 95 -17.86 2.54 -1.98
N VAL A 96 -17.06 1.79 -1.25
CA VAL A 96 -17.49 1.14 -0.01
C VAL A 96 -18.08 2.17 0.96
N GLU A 97 -19.16 1.80 1.62
CA GLU A 97 -19.77 2.69 2.62
C GLU A 97 -18.81 2.92 3.78
N ASP A 98 -18.71 4.18 4.19
CA ASP A 98 -17.87 4.54 5.31
C ASP A 98 -18.48 4.05 6.62
N VAL A 99 -17.61 3.57 7.51
CA VAL A 99 -17.95 3.21 8.88
C VAL A 99 -17.18 4.14 9.80
N PHE A 100 -17.83 4.61 10.85
CA PHE A 100 -17.22 5.59 11.76
C PHE A 100 -17.09 5.00 13.16
N LEU A 101 -15.98 5.36 13.79
CA LEU A 101 -15.80 5.19 15.23
C LEU A 101 -16.47 6.33 15.97
N ASP A 102 -16.52 6.23 17.30
CA ASP A 102 -16.96 7.35 18.13
C ASP A 102 -16.14 8.60 17.81
N LYS A 103 -16.76 9.76 17.90
CA LYS A 103 -16.17 11.07 17.57
C LYS A 103 -15.90 11.30 16.08
N GLY A 104 -16.55 10.55 15.21
CA GLY A 104 -16.50 10.77 13.76
C GLY A 104 -15.22 10.33 13.06
N LYS A 105 -14.37 9.53 13.69
CA LYS A 105 -13.20 8.98 13.04
C LYS A 105 -13.60 7.81 12.14
N LEU A 106 -12.90 7.68 11.01
CA LEU A 106 -13.12 6.57 10.10
C LEU A 106 -12.70 5.24 10.74
N ASN A 107 -13.55 4.23 10.61
CA ASN A 107 -13.24 2.87 11.03
C ASN A 107 -12.77 2.05 9.82
N VAL A 108 -11.53 2.26 9.42
CA VAL A 108 -10.94 1.60 8.26
C VAL A 108 -10.87 0.09 8.46
N GLY A 109 -10.60 -0.35 9.69
CA GLY A 109 -10.54 -1.79 10.02
C GLY A 109 -11.85 -2.51 9.74
N ALA A 110 -12.99 -1.87 10.00
CA ALA A 110 -14.30 -2.46 9.71
C ALA A 110 -14.53 -2.63 8.21
N VAL A 111 -13.99 -1.72 7.40
CA VAL A 111 -14.14 -1.74 5.94
C VAL A 111 -13.23 -2.79 5.31
N VAL A 112 -12.00 -2.92 5.79
CA VAL A 112 -11.04 -3.91 5.30
C VAL A 112 -11.41 -5.32 5.78
N GLY A 113 -11.86 -5.44 7.02
CA GLY A 113 -12.13 -6.71 7.67
C GLY A 113 -10.98 -7.13 8.58
N LYS A 114 -11.29 -8.03 9.51
CA LYS A 114 -10.35 -8.44 10.56
C LYS A 114 -9.90 -9.87 10.47
N ASP A 115 -10.53 -10.66 9.61
CA ASP A 115 -10.30 -12.10 9.54
C ASP A 115 -9.95 -12.48 8.11
N GLY A 116 -8.70 -12.29 7.77
CA GLY A 116 -8.26 -12.51 6.41
C GLY A 116 -6.76 -12.68 6.30
N THR A 117 -6.26 -12.45 5.10
CA THR A 117 -4.85 -12.67 4.76
C THR A 117 -4.23 -11.40 4.17
N LEU A 118 -2.95 -11.23 4.49
CA LEU A 118 -2.07 -10.29 3.82
C LEU A 118 -0.96 -11.12 3.18
N THR A 119 -0.82 -11.01 1.87
CA THR A 119 0.19 -11.74 1.13
C THR A 119 1.13 -10.78 0.44
N VAL A 120 2.42 -10.99 0.57
CA VAL A 120 3.43 -10.24 -0.15
C VAL A 120 4.17 -11.21 -1.07
N THR A 121 4.14 -10.93 -2.36
CA THR A 121 4.81 -11.73 -3.38
C THR A 121 5.88 -10.89 -4.04
N LYS A 122 7.07 -11.44 -4.13
CA LYS A 122 8.21 -10.77 -4.75
C LYS A 122 8.58 -11.52 -6.03
N ASP A 123 8.45 -10.83 -7.16
CA ASP A 123 8.89 -11.35 -8.45
C ASP A 123 10.32 -10.88 -8.70
N LEU A 124 11.23 -11.83 -8.74
CA LEU A 124 12.65 -11.56 -8.93
C LEU A 124 13.05 -11.52 -10.40
N ASN A 125 12.10 -11.74 -11.31
CA ASN A 125 12.32 -11.78 -12.75
C ASN A 125 13.50 -12.68 -13.17
N MET A 126 13.60 -13.84 -12.54
CA MET A 126 14.62 -14.83 -12.87
C MET A 126 14.22 -15.60 -14.13
N GLU A 127 15.17 -15.85 -15.02
CA GLU A 127 14.91 -16.57 -16.28
C GLU A 127 14.43 -18.01 -16.06
N GLU A 128 14.77 -18.59 -14.93
CA GLU A 128 14.32 -19.91 -14.56
C GLU A 128 13.31 -19.80 -13.42
N ASN A 129 12.11 -20.29 -13.69
CA ASN A 129 11.11 -20.44 -12.65
C ASN A 129 11.52 -21.61 -11.76
N PHE A 130 11.95 -21.30 -10.57
CA PHE A 130 12.08 -22.31 -9.53
C PHE A 130 10.68 -22.67 -9.05
N SER A 131 10.14 -23.69 -9.62
CA SER A 131 8.88 -24.25 -9.15
C SER A 131 9.13 -25.20 -7.99
#